data_f9453928fb515da4c1e3d272fd3289bb
#
_entry.id   f9453928fb515da4c1e3d272fd3289bb
#
_cell.length_a   1.000
_cell.length_b   1.000
_cell.length_c   1.000
_cell.angle_alpha   90.00
_cell.angle_beta   90.00
_cell.angle_gamma   90.00
#
_symmetry.space_group_name_H-M   'P 1'
#
loop_
_entity.id
_entity.type
_entity.pdbx_description
1 polymer ?
#
loop_
_entity_poly.entity_id
_entity_poly.type
_entity_poly.pdbx_seq_one_letter_code
_entity_poly.pdbx_strand_id
1 'polypeptide(L)'
;MAALYASGNKRYRALVNRSFRRMPQKNSFVSRGGVWVLAQVTMMLLAFMIPVLHGRGHLIPAGLVPMGGVAVTLLGTLLAVWGFASLGKAFTPFPKPLADATLHRQGAYRFMRHPMYTAVMSMSLGWALWWLCEIGVLYALGLAFFFDRKAAYEEIWLRRKYSEYADYARTVKKFIPGVY
;
A
#
# COMPACT_ATOMS: atom_id res chain seq x y z
N MET A 1 12.96 -33.41 19.56
CA MET A 1 12.22 -32.17 19.90
C MET A 1 11.50 -31.51 18.72
N ALA A 2 11.99 -31.54 17.49
CA ALA A 2 11.33 -30.95 16.31
C ALA A 2 9.99 -31.60 15.92
N ALA A 3 9.80 -32.89 16.15
CA ALA A 3 8.57 -33.63 15.81
C ALA A 3 7.36 -33.31 16.73
N LEU A 4 7.61 -32.95 17.98
CA LEU A 4 6.57 -32.54 18.94
C LEU A 4 6.01 -31.14 18.64
N TYR A 5 6.80 -30.26 18.02
CA TYR A 5 6.37 -28.92 17.60
C TYR A 5 5.48 -28.94 16.36
N ALA A 6 5.63 -29.94 15.48
CA ALA A 6 4.87 -30.06 14.24
C ALA A 6 3.44 -30.67 14.46
N SER A 7 3.27 -31.56 15.42
CA SER A 7 1.98 -32.23 15.68
C SER A 7 0.98 -31.37 16.46
N GLY A 8 1.45 -30.54 17.40
CA GLY A 8 0.61 -29.61 18.17
C GLY A 8 -0.02 -28.49 17.32
N ASN A 9 0.61 -28.17 16.21
CA ASN A 9 0.24 -27.02 15.37
C ASN A 9 -1.02 -27.27 14.49
N LYS A 10 -1.32 -28.52 14.08
CA LYS A 10 -2.52 -28.83 13.26
C LYS A 10 -3.82 -28.76 14.06
N ARG A 11 -3.85 -29.30 15.27
CA ARG A 11 -5.02 -29.20 16.16
C ARG A 11 -5.26 -27.79 16.66
N TYR A 12 -4.21 -27.11 17.06
CA TYR A 12 -4.29 -25.70 17.47
C TYR A 12 -4.77 -24.80 16.34
N ARG A 13 -4.22 -24.97 15.12
CA ARG A 13 -4.70 -24.28 13.90
C ARG A 13 -6.16 -24.58 13.58
N ALA A 14 -6.61 -25.82 13.73
CA ALA A 14 -7.98 -26.20 13.49
C ALA A 14 -8.95 -25.60 14.54
N LEU A 15 -8.55 -25.53 15.79
CA LEU A 15 -9.34 -24.92 16.87
C LEU A 15 -9.40 -23.40 16.73
N VAL A 16 -8.26 -22.74 16.43
CA VAL A 16 -8.21 -21.31 16.14
C VAL A 16 -9.06 -20.97 14.90
N ASN A 17 -8.97 -21.75 13.82
CA ASN A 17 -9.81 -21.53 12.64
C ASN A 17 -11.31 -21.80 12.89
N ARG A 18 -11.68 -22.75 13.77
CA ARG A 18 -13.09 -22.97 14.15
C ARG A 18 -13.66 -21.85 15.02
N SER A 19 -12.90 -21.35 15.97
CA SER A 19 -13.33 -20.21 16.80
C SER A 19 -13.45 -18.91 15.99
N PHE A 20 -12.55 -18.68 15.02
CA PHE A 20 -12.65 -17.52 14.13
C PHE A 20 -13.82 -17.61 13.14
N ARG A 21 -14.22 -18.81 12.67
CA ARG A 21 -15.41 -18.98 11.82
C ARG A 21 -16.72 -18.75 12.58
N ARG A 22 -16.74 -18.85 13.89
CA ARG A 22 -17.94 -18.66 14.73
C ARG A 22 -18.14 -17.25 15.24
N MET A 23 -17.15 -16.37 15.11
CA MET A 23 -17.35 -14.96 15.45
C MET A 23 -18.18 -14.31 14.33
N PRO A 24 -19.35 -13.71 14.63
CA PRO A 24 -20.09 -12.93 13.65
C PRO A 24 -19.16 -11.82 13.20
N GLN A 25 -18.70 -11.90 11.96
CA GLN A 25 -17.90 -10.87 11.33
C GLN A 25 -18.84 -9.67 11.14
N LYS A 26 -18.94 -8.80 12.14
CA LYS A 26 -19.58 -7.50 11.95
C LYS A 26 -18.84 -6.83 10.79
N ASN A 27 -19.43 -6.83 9.61
CA ASN A 27 -18.94 -6.13 8.41
C ASN A 27 -19.14 -4.61 8.57
N SER A 28 -18.78 -4.07 9.73
CA SER A 28 -18.83 -2.63 9.94
C SER A 28 -17.62 -1.98 9.22
N PHE A 29 -17.81 -0.76 8.78
CA PHE A 29 -16.75 0.05 8.16
C PHE A 29 -15.45 0.02 8.99
N VAL A 30 -15.57 0.18 10.31
CA VAL A 30 -14.43 0.18 11.25
C VAL A 30 -13.73 -1.18 11.29
N SER A 31 -14.47 -2.30 11.33
CA SER A 31 -13.88 -3.65 11.40
C SER A 31 -13.14 -4.05 10.12
N ARG A 32 -13.42 -3.40 9.00
CA ARG A 32 -12.70 -3.56 7.72
C ARG A 32 -11.45 -2.67 7.63
N GLY A 33 -11.21 -1.82 8.62
CA GLY A 33 -10.11 -0.86 8.61
C GLY A 33 -10.48 0.47 7.94
N GLY A 34 -11.74 0.90 8.05
CA GLY A 34 -12.23 2.15 7.45
C GLY A 34 -11.51 3.40 7.94
N VAL A 35 -10.97 3.38 9.16
CA VAL A 35 -10.12 4.47 9.67
C VAL A 35 -8.88 4.67 8.78
N TRP A 36 -8.26 3.58 8.31
CA TRP A 36 -7.13 3.66 7.37
C TRP A 36 -7.54 4.25 6.03
N VAL A 37 -8.75 3.93 5.54
CA VAL A 37 -9.28 4.48 4.28
C VAL A 37 -9.54 5.97 4.44
N LEU A 38 -10.18 6.38 5.53
CA LEU A 38 -10.48 7.79 5.80
C LEU A 38 -9.18 8.61 5.92
N ALA A 39 -8.22 8.13 6.72
CA ALA A 39 -6.91 8.76 6.82
C ALA A 39 -6.21 8.85 5.46
N GLN A 40 -6.23 7.77 4.67
CA GLN A 40 -5.67 7.75 3.32
C GLN A 40 -6.28 8.82 2.42
N VAL A 41 -7.61 8.89 2.34
CA VAL A 41 -8.31 9.88 1.48
C VAL A 41 -7.95 11.30 1.93
N THR A 42 -8.00 11.57 3.23
CA THR A 42 -7.61 12.89 3.78
C THR A 42 -6.17 13.24 3.42
N MET A 43 -5.23 12.30 3.63
CA MET A 43 -3.82 12.52 3.30
C MET A 43 -3.58 12.73 1.80
N MET A 44 -4.29 12.00 0.94
CA MET A 44 -4.20 12.19 -0.52
C MET A 44 -4.73 13.56 -0.96
N LEU A 45 -5.84 14.02 -0.38
CA LEU A 45 -6.37 15.36 -0.65
C LEU A 45 -5.40 16.46 -0.21
N LEU A 46 -4.81 16.32 0.98
CA LEU A 46 -3.80 17.26 1.46
C LEU A 46 -2.52 17.22 0.61
N ALA A 47 -2.08 16.04 0.17
CA ALA A 47 -0.94 15.90 -0.74
C ALA A 47 -1.13 16.65 -2.07
N PHE A 48 -2.37 16.76 -2.54
CA PHE A 48 -2.72 17.55 -3.73
C PHE A 48 -2.84 19.04 -3.41
N MET A 49 -3.50 19.40 -2.30
CA MET A 49 -3.82 20.79 -1.95
C MET A 49 -2.59 21.59 -1.46
N ILE A 50 -1.74 20.99 -0.63
CA ILE A 50 -0.58 21.68 -0.05
C ILE A 50 0.33 22.30 -1.13
N PRO A 51 0.76 21.57 -2.18
CA PRO A 51 1.59 22.17 -3.21
C PRO A 51 0.91 23.30 -3.99
N VAL A 52 -0.40 23.20 -4.23
CA VAL A 52 -1.16 24.26 -4.92
C VAL A 52 -1.22 25.53 -4.09
N LEU A 53 -1.37 25.42 -2.77
CA LEU A 53 -1.53 26.57 -1.86
C LEU A 53 -0.19 27.18 -1.43
N HIS A 54 0.88 26.38 -1.34
CA HIS A 54 2.18 26.77 -0.78
C HIS A 54 3.33 26.53 -1.76
N GLY A 55 3.05 26.29 -3.04
CA GLY A 55 4.06 26.04 -4.06
C GLY A 55 4.89 27.27 -4.40
N ARG A 56 5.99 27.03 -5.16
CA ARG A 56 7.01 28.02 -5.52
C ARG A 56 7.78 28.57 -4.33
N GLY A 57 8.19 27.69 -3.42
CA GLY A 57 9.14 27.96 -2.36
C GLY A 57 10.51 28.35 -2.92
N HIS A 58 11.43 28.68 -2.02
CA HIS A 58 12.75 29.22 -2.37
C HIS A 58 13.90 28.23 -2.19
N LEU A 59 13.67 27.11 -1.53
CA LEU A 59 14.71 26.13 -1.21
C LEU A 59 14.95 25.13 -2.32
N ILE A 60 13.92 24.82 -3.11
CA ILE A 60 14.03 23.87 -4.23
C ILE A 60 14.44 24.66 -5.48
N PRO A 61 15.59 24.33 -6.11
CA PRO A 61 16.01 24.97 -7.35
C PRO A 61 14.99 24.79 -8.47
N ALA A 62 14.62 25.88 -9.16
CA ALA A 62 13.67 25.83 -10.25
C ALA A 62 14.15 24.94 -11.42
N GLY A 63 15.29 25.21 -11.99
CA GLY A 63 15.98 24.45 -13.03
C GLY A 63 15.20 23.31 -13.69
N LEU A 64 15.77 22.12 -13.67
CA LEU A 64 15.14 20.89 -14.21
C LEU A 64 14.24 20.16 -13.21
N VAL A 65 14.14 20.61 -11.96
CA VAL A 65 13.39 19.92 -10.91
C VAL A 65 11.90 19.78 -11.24
N PRO A 66 11.19 20.83 -11.72
CA PRO A 66 9.78 20.68 -12.09
C PRO A 66 9.55 19.65 -13.21
N MET A 67 10.45 19.59 -14.21
CA MET A 67 10.36 18.60 -15.29
C MET A 67 10.54 17.17 -14.74
N GLY A 68 11.50 16.99 -13.82
CA GLY A 68 11.65 15.74 -13.06
C GLY A 68 10.39 15.39 -12.28
N GLY A 69 9.75 16.39 -11.65
CA GLY A 69 8.47 16.25 -10.96
C GLY A 69 7.36 15.73 -11.87
N VAL A 70 7.23 16.31 -13.07
CA VAL A 70 6.28 15.81 -14.09
C VAL A 70 6.57 14.36 -14.44
N ALA A 71 7.83 14.03 -14.73
CA ALA A 71 8.21 12.67 -15.11
C ALA A 71 7.85 11.65 -13.99
N VAL A 72 8.14 11.98 -12.73
CA VAL A 72 7.81 11.13 -11.57
C VAL A 72 6.30 10.98 -11.41
N THR A 73 5.52 12.05 -11.63
CA THR A 73 4.05 12.01 -11.60
C THR A 73 3.49 11.11 -12.69
N LEU A 74 4.00 11.24 -13.91
CA LEU A 74 3.57 10.41 -15.05
C LEU A 74 3.90 8.93 -14.81
N LEU A 75 5.10 8.62 -14.37
CA LEU A 75 5.50 7.24 -14.01
C LEU A 75 4.61 6.66 -12.91
N GLY A 76 4.32 7.46 -11.87
CA GLY A 76 3.37 7.08 -10.82
C GLY A 76 1.97 6.82 -11.37
N THR A 77 1.49 7.66 -12.27
CA THR A 77 0.18 7.49 -12.92
C THR A 77 0.13 6.21 -13.76
N LEU A 78 1.15 5.95 -14.57
CA LEU A 78 1.24 4.71 -15.35
C LEU A 78 1.27 3.47 -14.45
N LEU A 79 2.02 3.54 -13.34
CA LEU A 79 2.04 2.46 -12.34
C LEU A 79 0.68 2.27 -11.67
N ALA A 80 -0.06 3.36 -11.38
CA ALA A 80 -1.41 3.28 -10.83
C ALA A 80 -2.36 2.56 -11.80
N VAL A 81 -2.35 2.94 -13.08
CA VAL A 81 -3.17 2.31 -14.12
C VAL A 81 -2.82 0.82 -14.26
N TRP A 82 -1.52 0.51 -14.32
CA TRP A 82 -1.07 -0.88 -14.42
C TRP A 82 -1.42 -1.70 -13.18
N GLY A 83 -1.22 -1.16 -11.97
CA GLY A 83 -1.57 -1.81 -10.71
C GLY A 83 -3.08 -2.06 -10.60
N PHE A 84 -3.90 -1.05 -10.97
CA PHE A 84 -5.35 -1.18 -10.98
C PHE A 84 -5.83 -2.22 -11.99
N ALA A 85 -5.32 -2.17 -13.22
CA ALA A 85 -5.63 -3.16 -14.27
C ALA A 85 -5.22 -4.59 -13.85
N SER A 86 -4.06 -4.73 -13.17
CA SER A 86 -3.60 -6.01 -12.66
C SER A 86 -4.53 -6.59 -11.58
N LEU A 87 -5.11 -5.75 -10.72
CA LEU A 87 -5.96 -6.18 -9.61
C LEU A 87 -7.41 -6.42 -10.02
N GLY A 88 -7.90 -5.65 -10.99
CA GLY A 88 -9.24 -5.76 -11.52
C GLY A 88 -10.32 -5.74 -10.43
N LYS A 89 -11.21 -6.74 -10.44
CA LYS A 89 -12.33 -6.85 -9.47
C LYS A 89 -11.89 -7.12 -8.02
N ALA A 90 -10.62 -7.48 -7.79
CA ALA A 90 -10.08 -7.70 -6.44
C ALA A 90 -9.67 -6.39 -5.74
N PHE A 91 -9.75 -5.24 -6.43
CA PHE A 91 -9.41 -3.95 -5.85
C PHE A 91 -10.29 -3.60 -4.67
N THR A 92 -9.66 -3.21 -3.56
CA THR A 92 -10.32 -2.66 -2.38
C THR A 92 -9.41 -1.65 -1.70
N PRO A 93 -9.91 -0.49 -1.27
CA PRO A 93 -9.13 0.47 -0.48
C PRO A 93 -8.93 0.05 0.97
N PHE A 94 -9.68 -0.97 1.42
CA PHE A 94 -9.58 -1.49 2.78
C PHE A 94 -8.37 -2.40 2.94
N PRO A 95 -7.65 -2.34 4.09
CA PRO A 95 -6.53 -3.23 4.34
C PRO A 95 -6.94 -4.70 4.53
N LYS A 96 -8.20 -4.96 4.84
CA LYS A 96 -8.72 -6.33 4.93
C LYS A 96 -9.12 -6.81 3.53
N PRO A 97 -8.51 -7.90 3.02
CA PRO A 97 -8.83 -8.42 1.69
C PRO A 97 -10.27 -8.93 1.60
N LEU A 98 -10.87 -8.85 0.40
CA LEU A 98 -12.20 -9.37 0.12
C LEU A 98 -12.25 -10.88 0.40
N ALA A 99 -13.43 -11.39 0.87
CA ALA A 99 -13.59 -12.79 1.25
C ALA A 99 -13.20 -13.74 0.12
N ASP A 100 -13.69 -13.48 -1.09
CA ASP A 100 -13.55 -14.35 -2.25
C ASP A 100 -12.34 -14.01 -3.13
N ALA A 101 -11.51 -13.04 -2.73
CA ALA A 101 -10.31 -12.66 -3.48
C ALA A 101 -9.22 -13.73 -3.34
N THR A 102 -8.53 -14.03 -4.44
CA THR A 102 -7.29 -14.81 -4.49
C THR A 102 -6.07 -13.91 -4.35
N LEU A 103 -4.92 -14.50 -3.99
CA LEU A 103 -3.67 -13.75 -3.92
C LEU A 103 -3.21 -13.35 -5.33
N HIS A 104 -3.15 -12.04 -5.57
CA HIS A 104 -2.67 -11.49 -6.85
C HIS A 104 -1.14 -11.42 -6.84
N ARG A 105 -0.50 -12.07 -7.85
CA ARG A 105 0.96 -12.12 -8.02
C ARG A 105 1.41 -11.85 -9.45
N GLN A 106 0.49 -11.36 -10.30
CA GLN A 106 0.73 -11.11 -11.72
C GLN A 106 0.74 -9.60 -12.02
N GLY A 107 1.14 -9.23 -13.23
CA GLY A 107 1.23 -7.83 -13.65
C GLY A 107 2.18 -7.02 -12.77
N ALA A 108 1.76 -5.86 -12.31
CA ALA A 108 2.55 -4.99 -11.43
C ALA A 108 2.93 -5.68 -10.11
N TYR A 109 2.10 -6.61 -9.61
CA TYR A 109 2.31 -7.37 -8.37
C TYR A 109 3.40 -8.44 -8.48
N ARG A 110 3.91 -8.72 -9.68
CA ARG A 110 5.10 -9.55 -9.88
C ARG A 110 6.39 -8.83 -9.47
N PHE A 111 6.41 -7.51 -9.54
CA PHE A 111 7.60 -6.70 -9.31
C PHE A 111 7.63 -6.09 -7.92
N MET A 112 6.47 -5.72 -7.37
CA MET A 112 6.33 -5.17 -6.03
C MET A 112 4.99 -5.54 -5.42
N ARG A 113 4.93 -5.67 -4.08
CA ARG A 113 3.72 -6.12 -3.38
C ARG A 113 2.63 -5.06 -3.30
N HIS A 114 3.00 -3.76 -3.29
CA HIS A 114 2.08 -2.64 -3.12
C HIS A 114 2.24 -1.58 -4.22
N PRO A 115 2.03 -1.94 -5.51
CA PRO A 115 2.23 -1.00 -6.62
C PRO A 115 1.33 0.23 -6.55
N MET A 116 0.09 0.08 -6.05
CA MET A 116 -0.85 1.20 -5.89
C MET A 116 -0.34 2.23 -4.86
N TYR A 117 0.31 1.77 -3.78
CA TYR A 117 0.89 2.68 -2.78
C TYR A 117 2.13 3.38 -3.33
N THR A 118 3.00 2.65 -4.02
CA THR A 118 4.16 3.24 -4.71
C THR A 118 3.71 4.29 -5.72
N ALA A 119 2.66 4.03 -6.48
CA ALA A 119 2.10 4.98 -7.43
C ALA A 119 1.66 6.29 -6.75
N VAL A 120 0.88 6.19 -5.67
CA VAL A 120 0.40 7.38 -4.94
C VAL A 120 1.55 8.16 -4.31
N MET A 121 2.54 7.49 -3.72
CA MET A 121 3.74 8.13 -3.16
C MET A 121 4.53 8.86 -4.25
N SER A 122 4.73 8.23 -5.41
CA SER A 122 5.43 8.85 -6.56
C SER A 122 4.67 10.06 -7.09
N MET A 123 3.35 9.95 -7.27
CA MET A 123 2.52 11.07 -7.73
C MET A 123 2.56 12.24 -6.76
N SER A 124 2.47 11.99 -5.45
CA SER A 124 2.54 13.02 -4.42
C SER A 124 3.89 13.75 -4.43
N LEU A 125 5.00 13.00 -4.50
CA LEU A 125 6.34 13.57 -4.58
C LEU A 125 6.54 14.37 -5.88
N GLY A 126 6.17 13.79 -7.02
CA GLY A 126 6.30 14.45 -8.31
C GLY A 126 5.48 15.73 -8.41
N TRP A 127 4.27 15.74 -7.86
CA TRP A 127 3.41 16.90 -7.76
C TRP A 127 4.03 18.02 -6.90
N ALA A 128 4.60 17.66 -5.73
CA ALA A 128 5.29 18.62 -4.88
C ALA A 128 6.52 19.23 -5.55
N LEU A 129 7.29 18.43 -6.30
CA LEU A 129 8.45 18.89 -7.09
C LEU A 129 8.04 19.80 -8.27
N TRP A 130 6.93 19.49 -8.94
CA TRP A 130 6.37 20.34 -9.99
C TRP A 130 6.05 21.75 -9.50
N TRP A 131 5.48 21.84 -8.29
CA TRP A 131 5.12 23.10 -7.65
C TRP A 131 6.29 23.75 -6.89
N LEU A 132 7.49 23.14 -6.85
CA LEU A 132 8.62 23.57 -6.05
C LEU A 132 8.23 23.81 -4.56
N CYS A 133 7.45 22.89 -4.01
CA CYS A 133 6.87 23.02 -2.68
C CYS A 133 7.61 22.15 -1.67
N GLU A 134 8.44 22.76 -0.83
CA GLU A 134 9.23 22.08 0.21
C GLU A 134 8.32 21.37 1.23
N ILE A 135 7.26 22.04 1.67
CA ILE A 135 6.26 21.48 2.59
C ILE A 135 5.58 20.27 1.94
N GLY A 136 5.28 20.35 0.63
CA GLY A 136 4.73 19.24 -0.14
C GLY A 136 5.67 18.04 -0.20
N VAL A 137 6.98 18.26 -0.35
CA VAL A 137 7.99 17.19 -0.32
C VAL A 137 8.04 16.53 1.06
N LEU A 138 8.08 17.31 2.14
CA LEU A 138 8.03 16.77 3.50
C LEU A 138 6.75 15.99 3.75
N TYR A 139 5.64 16.50 3.23
CA TYR A 139 4.35 15.81 3.31
C TYR A 139 4.34 14.49 2.54
N ALA A 140 4.94 14.44 1.36
CA ALA A 140 5.09 13.21 0.57
C ALA A 140 5.91 12.13 1.32
N LEU A 141 6.94 12.53 2.07
CA LEU A 141 7.69 11.62 2.96
C LEU A 141 6.82 11.09 4.11
N GLY A 142 6.00 11.95 4.72
CA GLY A 142 5.02 11.56 5.73
C GLY A 142 3.98 10.58 5.17
N LEU A 143 3.51 10.82 3.94
CA LEU A 143 2.61 9.92 3.22
C LEU A 143 3.26 8.56 2.93
N ALA A 144 4.55 8.54 2.58
CA ALA A 144 5.29 7.30 2.38
C ALA A 144 5.38 6.49 3.68
N PHE A 145 5.66 7.14 4.81
CA PHE A 145 5.63 6.50 6.12
C PHE A 145 4.24 5.93 6.46
N PHE A 146 3.19 6.69 6.20
CA PHE A 146 1.80 6.23 6.40
C PHE A 146 1.51 4.96 5.57
N PHE A 147 1.87 4.96 4.27
CA PHE A 147 1.64 3.78 3.43
C PHE A 147 2.50 2.60 3.84
N ASP A 148 3.70 2.82 4.37
CA ASP A 148 4.50 1.72 4.93
C ASP A 148 3.80 1.06 6.12
N ARG A 149 3.24 1.86 7.04
CA ARG A 149 2.47 1.33 8.18
C ARG A 149 1.18 0.64 7.74
N LYS A 150 0.47 1.22 6.78
CA LYS A 150 -0.75 0.62 6.21
C LYS A 150 -0.45 -0.69 5.50
N ALA A 151 0.59 -0.75 4.68
CA ALA A 151 1.02 -1.98 4.01
C ALA A 151 1.40 -3.07 5.02
N ALA A 152 2.16 -2.73 6.07
CA ALA A 152 2.50 -3.68 7.12
C ALA A 152 1.24 -4.25 7.81
N TYR A 153 0.25 -3.42 8.07
CA TYR A 153 -1.03 -3.87 8.65
C TYR A 153 -1.81 -4.78 7.68
N GLU A 154 -1.87 -4.43 6.39
CA GLU A 154 -2.49 -5.24 5.34
C GLU A 154 -1.80 -6.60 5.20
N GLU A 155 -0.47 -6.65 5.23
CA GLU A 155 0.31 -7.88 5.13
C GLU A 155 0.02 -8.86 6.28
N ILE A 156 -0.38 -8.39 7.46
CA ILE A 156 -0.83 -9.28 8.55
C ILE A 156 -2.07 -10.07 8.12
N TRP A 157 -3.04 -9.41 7.46
CA TRP A 157 -4.25 -10.05 6.96
C TRP A 157 -3.97 -10.98 5.78
N LEU A 158 -3.07 -10.57 4.87
CA LEU A 158 -2.68 -11.38 3.72
C LEU A 158 -1.98 -12.67 4.17
N ARG A 159 -1.06 -12.60 5.15
CA ARG A 159 -0.39 -13.78 5.73
C ARG A 159 -1.37 -14.73 6.43
N ARG A 160 -2.43 -14.20 7.03
CA ARG A 160 -3.47 -15.02 7.68
C ARG A 160 -4.39 -15.69 6.68
N LYS A 161 -4.67 -15.01 5.58
CA LYS A 161 -5.61 -15.48 4.56
C LYS A 161 -4.95 -16.45 3.57
N TYR A 162 -3.73 -16.16 3.13
CA TYR A 162 -3.02 -16.89 2.07
C TYR A 162 -1.77 -17.58 2.64
N SER A 163 -1.74 -18.92 2.58
CA SER A 163 -0.57 -19.71 3.06
C SER A 163 0.69 -19.41 2.26
N GLU A 164 0.54 -19.13 0.96
CA GLU A 164 1.62 -18.86 0.01
C GLU A 164 2.14 -17.41 0.07
N TYR A 165 1.53 -16.53 0.88
CA TYR A 165 1.95 -15.13 0.98
C TYR A 165 3.37 -14.97 1.55
N ALA A 166 3.76 -15.86 2.46
CA ALA A 166 5.09 -15.81 3.06
C ALA A 166 6.21 -16.01 2.02
N ASP A 167 6.02 -16.94 1.09
CA ASP A 167 6.99 -17.22 0.02
C ASP A 167 7.00 -16.09 -1.03
N TYR A 168 5.84 -15.57 -1.38
CA TYR A 168 5.71 -14.39 -2.23
C TYR A 168 6.45 -13.18 -1.64
N ALA A 169 6.30 -12.92 -0.33
CA ALA A 169 6.93 -11.79 0.34
C ALA A 169 8.46 -11.93 0.50
N ARG A 170 9.02 -13.15 0.37
CA ARG A 170 10.48 -13.36 0.34
C ARG A 170 11.08 -12.96 -1.00
N THR A 171 10.36 -13.19 -2.09
CA THR A 171 10.87 -12.99 -3.46
C THR A 171 10.54 -11.60 -4.00
N VAL A 172 9.39 -11.04 -3.64
CA VAL A 172 8.91 -9.74 -4.14
C VAL A 172 9.00 -8.68 -3.05
N LYS A 173 9.60 -7.54 -3.35
CA LYS A 173 9.78 -6.42 -2.43
C LYS A 173 8.50 -5.61 -2.22
N LYS A 174 8.46 -4.77 -1.18
CA LYS A 174 7.24 -4.05 -0.78
C LYS A 174 6.87 -2.95 -1.79
N PHE A 175 7.76 -2.00 -2.04
CA PHE A 175 7.51 -0.80 -2.84
C PHE A 175 8.47 -0.62 -4.01
N ILE A 176 9.76 -0.93 -3.83
CA ILE A 176 10.79 -0.71 -4.83
C ILE A 176 11.36 -2.06 -5.26
N PRO A 177 11.20 -2.43 -6.55
CA PRO A 177 11.70 -3.72 -7.05
C PRO A 177 13.17 -3.95 -6.70
N GLY A 178 13.47 -5.11 -6.15
CA GLY A 178 14.82 -5.50 -5.78
C GLY A 178 15.40 -4.83 -4.51
N VAL A 179 14.81 -3.73 -4.02
CA VAL A 179 15.37 -2.92 -2.92
C VAL A 179 14.54 -3.05 -1.65
N TYR A 180 13.29 -2.56 -1.67
CA TYR A 180 12.45 -2.44 -0.46
C TYR A 180 10.98 -2.82 -0.70
#